data_c9e0f6074cbff6b6d3559471466788e3
#
_entry.id   c9e0f6074cbff6b6d3559471466788e3
#
_cell.length_a   1.000
_cell.length_b   1.000
_cell.length_c   1.000
_cell.angle_alpha   90.00
_cell.angle_beta   90.00
_cell.angle_gamma   90.00
#
_symmetry.space_group_name_H-M   'P 1'
#
loop_
_entity.id
_entity.type
_entity.pdbx_description
1 polymer ?
#
loop_
_entity_poly.entity_id
_entity_poly.type
_entity_poly.pdbx_seq_one_letter_code
_entity_poly.pdbx_strand_id
1 'polypeptide(L)'
;MQNHLDMRQIARDNAPMKTLLTLGHGYCAEELAARLIPHGWQVIGTARTPARAAEMAQAGVEAVIYPCDLTPALARANHILVSAAPTAEGDVFLAQAGDSIRAARPKWVGYLSTTAVYGDHQGAWVDENTPPKPQSPRATARVLAEGQWLATGLPMHVFRLAGIYGPGRGPFQKIRDGSARQIIKQNQVFSRTHVEDIAQVLAASIAAPCAGQIYNVCDDNPAPPEEVLCYAADLLGAPHPPKINFETAILPEMVRSFYAESKRIRNDKIKSALGVKLLYPTYQAGLTALLKSEGQS
;
A
#
# COMPACT_ATOMS: atom_id res chain seq x y z
N MET A 1 19.26 28.04 -43.47
CA MET A 1 18.82 27.82 -42.08
C MET A 1 18.66 26.32 -41.86
N GLN A 2 19.72 25.69 -41.33
CA GLN A 2 19.69 24.24 -40.99
C GLN A 2 19.09 24.10 -39.59
N ASN A 3 17.92 23.44 -39.52
CA ASN A 3 17.32 23.00 -38.26
C ASN A 3 18.24 21.95 -37.63
N HIS A 4 19.05 22.34 -36.64
CA HIS A 4 19.66 21.40 -35.73
C HIS A 4 18.56 20.83 -34.82
N LEU A 5 17.98 19.71 -35.23
CA LEU A 5 17.16 18.87 -34.34
C LEU A 5 18.07 18.44 -33.20
N ASP A 6 17.67 18.84 -31.98
CA ASP A 6 18.44 18.53 -30.77
C ASP A 6 18.38 16.98 -30.55
N MET A 7 19.53 16.34 -30.75
CA MET A 7 19.70 14.88 -30.56
C MET A 7 19.27 14.42 -29.16
N ARG A 8 19.25 15.33 -28.18
CA ARG A 8 18.73 15.05 -26.83
C ARG A 8 17.21 14.99 -26.80
N GLN A 9 16.52 15.74 -27.66
CA GLN A 9 15.09 15.70 -27.84
C GLN A 9 14.65 14.39 -28.50
N ILE A 10 15.34 13.99 -29.58
CA ILE A 10 15.12 12.71 -30.31
C ILE A 10 15.39 11.51 -29.39
N ALA A 11 16.39 11.56 -28.52
CA ALA A 11 16.67 10.50 -27.54
C ALA A 11 15.63 10.41 -26.43
N ARG A 12 14.96 11.52 -26.06
CA ARG A 12 13.82 11.52 -25.13
C ARG A 12 12.56 10.96 -25.75
N ASP A 13 12.29 11.28 -27.02
CA ASP A 13 11.12 10.81 -27.77
C ASP A 13 11.20 9.33 -28.16
N ASN A 14 12.40 8.73 -28.19
CA ASN A 14 12.65 7.30 -28.44
C ASN A 14 12.84 6.45 -27.17
N ALA A 15 12.77 7.02 -25.98
CA ALA A 15 12.81 6.21 -24.77
C ALA A 15 11.53 5.35 -24.69
N PRO A 16 11.63 4.02 -24.47
CA PRO A 16 10.43 3.19 -24.37
C PRO A 16 9.53 3.72 -23.28
N MET A 17 8.26 3.97 -23.66
CA MET A 17 7.25 4.54 -22.78
C MET A 17 7.12 3.70 -21.50
N LYS A 18 7.21 4.33 -20.35
CA LYS A 18 7.08 3.66 -19.07
C LYS A 18 5.60 3.45 -18.76
N THR A 19 5.16 2.20 -18.77
CA THR A 19 3.76 1.83 -18.52
C THR A 19 3.66 0.96 -17.29
N LEU A 20 2.86 1.39 -16.32
CA LEU A 20 2.50 0.64 -15.12
C LEU A 20 1.10 0.04 -15.29
N LEU A 21 0.98 -1.27 -15.17
CA LEU A 21 -0.31 -1.97 -15.02
C LEU A 21 -0.58 -2.23 -13.53
N THR A 22 -1.71 -1.77 -13.04
CA THR A 22 -2.15 -2.03 -11.68
C THR A 22 -3.26 -3.08 -11.67
N LEU A 23 -2.98 -4.24 -11.11
CA LEU A 23 -3.93 -5.32 -10.89
C LEU A 23 -4.65 -5.07 -9.56
N GLY A 24 -5.84 -4.46 -9.65
CA GLY A 24 -6.56 -3.84 -8.54
C GLY A 24 -6.13 -2.38 -8.34
N HIS A 25 -6.78 -1.44 -9.06
CA HIS A 25 -6.48 -0.01 -8.92
C HIS A 25 -7.26 0.59 -7.74
N GLY A 26 -6.71 0.43 -6.53
CA GLY A 26 -7.25 0.96 -5.29
C GLY A 26 -6.33 2.02 -4.67
N TYR A 27 -6.61 2.41 -3.43
CA TYR A 27 -6.06 3.55 -2.71
C TYR A 27 -4.53 3.75 -2.83
N CYS A 28 -3.72 2.69 -2.64
CA CYS A 28 -2.25 2.79 -2.80
C CYS A 28 -1.83 2.91 -4.27
N ALA A 29 -2.57 2.27 -5.18
CA ALA A 29 -2.28 2.35 -6.61
C ALA A 29 -2.66 3.72 -7.19
N GLU A 30 -3.73 4.33 -6.69
CA GLU A 30 -4.12 5.71 -7.01
C GLU A 30 -3.04 6.70 -6.63
N GLU A 31 -2.52 6.60 -5.41
CA GLU A 31 -1.45 7.48 -4.92
C GLU A 31 -0.15 7.31 -5.73
N LEU A 32 0.20 6.07 -6.07
CA LEU A 32 1.34 5.82 -6.94
C LEU A 32 1.10 6.39 -8.36
N ALA A 33 -0.09 6.24 -8.91
CA ALA A 33 -0.43 6.79 -10.23
C ALA A 33 -0.35 8.31 -10.23
N ALA A 34 -0.91 8.98 -9.23
CA ALA A 34 -0.83 10.44 -9.06
C ALA A 34 0.63 10.92 -9.00
N ARG A 35 1.52 10.11 -8.42
CA ARG A 35 2.95 10.42 -8.38
C ARG A 35 3.67 10.18 -9.71
N LEU A 36 3.29 9.16 -10.49
CA LEU A 36 4.01 8.76 -11.70
C LEU A 36 3.55 9.49 -12.98
N ILE A 37 2.26 9.77 -13.12
CA ILE A 37 1.68 10.39 -14.32
C ILE A 37 2.34 11.74 -14.65
N PRO A 38 2.59 12.66 -13.69
CA PRO A 38 3.27 13.93 -13.98
C PRO A 38 4.71 13.77 -14.50
N HIS A 39 5.29 12.57 -14.32
CA HIS A 39 6.63 12.21 -14.81
C HIS A 39 6.61 11.40 -16.12
N GLY A 40 5.51 11.48 -16.88
CA GLY A 40 5.39 10.89 -18.21
C GLY A 40 5.12 9.39 -18.22
N TRP A 41 4.63 8.81 -17.11
CA TRP A 41 4.19 7.42 -17.09
C TRP A 41 2.78 7.26 -17.63
N GLN A 42 2.55 6.21 -18.38
CA GLN A 42 1.20 5.68 -18.61
C GLN A 42 0.82 4.74 -17.46
N VAL A 43 -0.40 4.87 -16.98
CA VAL A 43 -0.95 3.96 -15.97
C VAL A 43 -2.20 3.31 -16.52
N ILE A 44 -2.21 1.98 -16.55
CA ILE A 44 -3.38 1.15 -16.87
C ILE A 44 -3.82 0.50 -15.56
N GLY A 45 -5.12 0.53 -15.26
CA GLY A 45 -5.61 -0.04 -14.02
C GLY A 45 -6.84 -0.92 -14.21
N THR A 46 -6.94 -2.03 -13.46
CA THR A 46 -8.15 -2.85 -13.48
C THR A 46 -9.22 -2.29 -12.54
N ALA A 47 -10.45 -2.16 -13.04
CA ALA A 47 -11.64 -1.75 -12.31
C ALA A 47 -12.69 -2.86 -12.34
N ARG A 48 -13.56 -2.93 -11.33
CA ARG A 48 -14.65 -3.92 -11.29
C ARG A 48 -15.97 -3.40 -11.86
N THR A 49 -16.11 -2.08 -11.98
CA THR A 49 -17.35 -1.44 -12.42
C THR A 49 -17.09 -0.30 -13.39
N PRO A 50 -18.03 0.00 -14.31
CA PRO A 50 -17.92 1.17 -15.21
C PRO A 50 -17.80 2.50 -14.47
N ALA A 51 -18.49 2.68 -13.35
CA ALA A 51 -18.40 3.90 -12.53
C ALA A 51 -16.97 4.12 -12.03
N ARG A 52 -16.34 3.05 -11.50
CA ARG A 52 -14.94 3.12 -11.07
C ARG A 52 -13.97 3.38 -12.22
N ALA A 53 -14.25 2.81 -13.40
CA ALA A 53 -13.45 3.08 -14.61
C ALA A 53 -13.53 4.55 -15.03
N ALA A 54 -14.69 5.17 -14.92
CA ALA A 54 -14.87 6.60 -15.22
C ALA A 54 -14.09 7.50 -14.25
N GLU A 55 -14.10 7.19 -12.94
CA GLU A 55 -13.29 7.91 -11.94
C GLU A 55 -11.78 7.81 -12.25
N MET A 56 -11.32 6.63 -12.58
CA MET A 56 -9.91 6.39 -12.94
C MET A 56 -9.51 7.20 -14.18
N ALA A 57 -10.38 7.24 -15.19
CA ALA A 57 -10.14 8.03 -16.40
C ALA A 57 -10.01 9.54 -16.12
N GLN A 58 -10.82 10.08 -15.20
CA GLN A 58 -10.70 11.48 -14.74
C GLN A 58 -9.34 11.76 -14.07
N ALA A 59 -8.75 10.75 -13.42
CA ALA A 59 -7.42 10.82 -12.81
C ALA A 59 -6.26 10.53 -13.81
N GLY A 60 -6.56 10.39 -15.13
CA GLY A 60 -5.57 10.11 -16.16
C GLY A 60 -5.10 8.65 -16.22
N VAL A 61 -5.85 7.73 -15.61
CA VAL A 61 -5.57 6.29 -15.63
C VAL A 61 -6.45 5.61 -16.66
N GLU A 62 -5.85 4.87 -17.60
CA GLU A 62 -6.59 4.02 -18.53
C GLU A 62 -7.21 2.85 -17.77
N ALA A 63 -8.53 2.74 -17.79
CA ALA A 63 -9.24 1.72 -17.05
C ALA A 63 -9.59 0.49 -17.90
N VAL A 64 -9.36 -0.69 -17.35
CA VAL A 64 -9.76 -1.99 -17.91
C VAL A 64 -10.74 -2.65 -16.96
N ILE A 65 -11.96 -2.93 -17.43
CA ILE A 65 -13.00 -3.56 -16.60
C ILE A 65 -12.72 -5.06 -16.52
N TYR A 66 -12.40 -5.52 -15.31
CA TYR A 66 -12.05 -6.91 -15.04
C TYR A 66 -13.23 -7.66 -14.37
N PRO A 67 -13.51 -8.95 -14.71
CA PRO A 67 -12.68 -9.85 -15.50
C PRO A 67 -12.74 -9.62 -17.01
N CYS A 68 -11.58 -9.74 -17.67
CA CYS A 68 -11.41 -9.63 -19.12
C CYS A 68 -10.09 -10.29 -19.55
N ASP A 69 -9.81 -10.36 -20.84
CA ASP A 69 -8.49 -10.67 -21.35
C ASP A 69 -7.52 -9.50 -21.05
N LEU A 70 -6.48 -9.77 -20.26
CA LEU A 70 -5.45 -8.79 -19.90
C LEU A 70 -4.30 -8.72 -20.89
N THR A 71 -4.25 -9.61 -21.89
CA THR A 71 -3.15 -9.71 -22.86
C THR A 71 -2.85 -8.37 -23.54
N PRO A 72 -3.83 -7.56 -23.99
CA PRO A 72 -3.55 -6.26 -24.60
C PRO A 72 -2.91 -5.25 -23.65
N ALA A 73 -3.34 -5.23 -22.38
CA ALA A 73 -2.75 -4.36 -21.36
C ALA A 73 -1.35 -4.83 -20.97
N LEU A 74 -1.14 -6.13 -20.81
CA LEU A 74 0.14 -6.75 -20.49
C LEU A 74 1.18 -6.54 -21.59
N ALA A 75 0.80 -6.56 -22.85
CA ALA A 75 1.71 -6.30 -23.97
C ALA A 75 2.32 -4.89 -23.96
N ARG A 76 1.66 -3.94 -23.33
CA ARG A 76 2.09 -2.53 -23.17
C ARG A 76 2.82 -2.28 -21.87
N ALA A 77 2.54 -3.09 -20.82
CA ALA A 77 3.05 -2.89 -19.49
C ALA A 77 4.49 -3.40 -19.34
N ASN A 78 5.38 -2.56 -18.83
CA ASN A 78 6.71 -2.97 -18.43
C ASN A 78 6.91 -2.98 -16.91
N HIS A 79 5.91 -2.53 -16.16
CA HIS A 79 5.85 -2.60 -14.70
C HIS A 79 4.45 -3.05 -14.29
N ILE A 80 4.37 -3.89 -13.27
CA ILE A 80 3.09 -4.42 -12.75
C ILE A 80 3.04 -4.20 -11.24
N LEU A 81 1.94 -3.61 -10.74
CA LEU A 81 1.63 -3.53 -9.33
C LEU A 81 0.41 -4.38 -9.01
N VAL A 82 0.56 -5.34 -8.13
CA VAL A 82 -0.53 -6.19 -7.64
C VAL A 82 -1.02 -5.64 -6.32
N SER A 83 -2.21 -5.05 -6.31
CA SER A 83 -2.82 -4.39 -5.15
C SER A 83 -4.12 -5.07 -4.69
N ALA A 84 -4.66 -6.00 -5.46
CA ALA A 84 -5.86 -6.74 -5.08
C ALA A 84 -5.62 -7.65 -3.88
N ALA A 85 -6.70 -7.88 -3.12
CA ALA A 85 -6.67 -8.87 -2.05
C ALA A 85 -6.72 -10.28 -2.63
N PRO A 86 -5.90 -11.23 -2.13
CA PRO A 86 -6.01 -12.63 -2.51
C PRO A 86 -7.27 -13.28 -1.90
N THR A 87 -7.62 -14.43 -2.42
CA THR A 87 -8.62 -15.36 -1.84
C THR A 87 -7.92 -16.43 -0.99
N ALA A 88 -8.68 -17.34 -0.42
CA ALA A 88 -8.12 -18.49 0.31
C ALA A 88 -7.27 -19.41 -0.59
N GLU A 89 -7.53 -19.41 -1.90
CA GLU A 89 -6.81 -20.18 -2.92
C GLU A 89 -5.57 -19.46 -3.44
N GLY A 90 -5.35 -18.21 -3.04
CA GLY A 90 -4.21 -17.37 -3.43
C GLY A 90 -4.57 -16.19 -4.31
N ASP A 91 -3.64 -15.78 -5.16
CA ASP A 91 -3.80 -14.58 -5.98
C ASP A 91 -4.69 -14.82 -7.21
N VAL A 92 -5.74 -14.01 -7.33
CA VAL A 92 -6.76 -14.15 -8.39
C VAL A 92 -6.20 -13.85 -9.79
N PHE A 93 -5.24 -12.96 -9.92
CA PHE A 93 -4.65 -12.61 -11.22
C PHE A 93 -3.65 -13.66 -11.69
N LEU A 94 -2.89 -14.27 -10.77
CA LEU A 94 -2.05 -15.43 -11.11
C LEU A 94 -2.88 -16.62 -11.54
N ALA A 95 -3.99 -16.88 -10.86
CA ALA A 95 -4.88 -17.99 -11.21
C ALA A 95 -5.49 -17.84 -12.61
N GLN A 96 -5.81 -16.61 -13.04
CA GLN A 96 -6.52 -16.36 -14.29
C GLN A 96 -5.62 -15.96 -15.46
N ALA A 97 -4.52 -15.26 -15.21
CA ALA A 97 -3.67 -14.66 -16.24
C ALA A 97 -2.17 -14.93 -16.02
N GLY A 98 -1.79 -15.87 -15.17
CA GLY A 98 -0.40 -16.11 -14.78
C GLY A 98 0.54 -16.36 -15.96
N ASP A 99 0.11 -17.12 -16.98
CA ASP A 99 0.90 -17.39 -18.18
C ASP A 99 1.11 -16.12 -19.02
N SER A 100 0.06 -15.34 -19.23
CA SER A 100 0.14 -14.06 -19.94
C SER A 100 1.02 -13.05 -19.20
N ILE A 101 0.95 -13.02 -17.87
CA ILE A 101 1.80 -12.15 -17.03
C ILE A 101 3.27 -12.56 -17.16
N ARG A 102 3.59 -13.86 -17.14
CA ARG A 102 4.96 -14.37 -17.37
C ARG A 102 5.46 -14.06 -18.78
N ALA A 103 4.61 -14.25 -19.78
CA ALA A 103 4.93 -13.98 -21.18
C ALA A 103 5.22 -12.50 -21.45
N ALA A 104 4.60 -11.59 -20.73
CA ALA A 104 4.82 -10.14 -20.84
C ALA A 104 6.22 -9.69 -20.40
N ARG A 105 6.96 -10.50 -19.61
CA ARG A 105 8.32 -10.24 -19.14
C ARG A 105 8.50 -8.82 -18.54
N PRO A 106 7.70 -8.43 -17.54
CA PRO A 106 7.81 -7.12 -16.93
C PRO A 106 9.20 -6.91 -16.31
N LYS A 107 9.66 -5.65 -16.28
CA LYS A 107 10.95 -5.27 -15.66
C LYS A 107 10.86 -5.17 -14.14
N TRP A 108 9.66 -5.00 -13.61
CA TRP A 108 9.36 -4.88 -12.19
C TRP A 108 7.96 -5.39 -11.90
N VAL A 109 7.82 -6.18 -10.83
CA VAL A 109 6.51 -6.60 -10.31
C VAL A 109 6.50 -6.32 -8.81
N GLY A 110 5.59 -5.46 -8.36
CA GLY A 110 5.35 -5.18 -6.96
C GLY A 110 4.10 -5.88 -6.45
N TYR A 111 4.17 -6.56 -5.32
CA TYR A 111 3.03 -7.15 -4.64
C TYR A 111 2.77 -6.45 -3.31
N LEU A 112 1.58 -5.86 -3.13
CA LEU A 112 1.18 -5.24 -1.87
C LEU A 112 0.67 -6.31 -0.90
N SER A 113 1.51 -6.67 0.03
CA SER A 113 1.22 -7.57 1.14
C SER A 113 0.86 -6.79 2.42
N THR A 114 0.93 -7.44 3.56
CA THR A 114 0.58 -6.87 4.87
C THR A 114 1.54 -7.35 5.95
N THR A 115 1.79 -6.52 6.96
CA THR A 115 2.54 -6.93 8.16
C THR A 115 1.78 -7.94 9.04
N ALA A 116 0.50 -8.20 8.78
CA ALA A 116 -0.26 -9.25 9.44
C ALA A 116 0.29 -10.67 9.16
N VAL A 117 1.11 -10.84 8.11
CA VAL A 117 1.79 -12.12 7.82
C VAL A 117 2.67 -12.61 8.97
N TYR A 118 3.19 -11.68 9.80
CA TYR A 118 4.03 -12.03 10.94
C TYR A 118 3.27 -12.66 12.12
N GLY A 119 1.96 -12.41 12.25
CA GLY A 119 1.16 -12.83 13.41
C GLY A 119 1.48 -12.03 14.68
N ASP A 120 1.19 -12.61 15.85
CA ASP A 120 1.44 -11.99 17.15
C ASP A 120 2.90 -12.21 17.63
N HIS A 121 3.52 -11.12 18.07
CA HIS A 121 4.84 -11.10 18.68
C HIS A 121 4.83 -10.42 20.06
N GLN A 122 3.67 -10.29 20.70
CA GLN A 122 3.50 -9.73 22.05
C GLN A 122 4.17 -8.35 22.21
N GLY A 123 4.11 -7.54 21.16
CA GLY A 123 4.72 -6.21 21.12
C GLY A 123 6.22 -6.19 20.79
N ALA A 124 6.87 -7.33 20.55
CA ALA A 124 8.27 -7.37 20.14
C ALA A 124 8.47 -6.80 18.72
N TRP A 125 9.73 -6.44 18.43
CA TRP A 125 10.13 -5.97 17.11
C TRP A 125 10.29 -7.15 16.14
N VAL A 126 9.81 -6.95 14.91
CA VAL A 126 9.99 -7.85 13.77
C VAL A 126 10.55 -7.10 12.56
N ASP A 127 11.27 -7.81 11.71
CA ASP A 127 11.85 -7.32 10.46
C ASP A 127 11.52 -8.28 9.31
N GLU A 128 12.07 -8.03 8.12
CA GLU A 128 11.84 -8.83 6.93
C GLU A 128 12.41 -10.25 7.01
N ASN A 129 13.36 -10.51 7.93
CA ASN A 129 13.94 -11.84 8.19
C ASN A 129 13.08 -12.66 9.16
N THR A 130 12.15 -12.02 9.86
CA THR A 130 11.23 -12.71 10.75
C THR A 130 10.30 -13.62 9.94
N PRO A 131 10.27 -14.94 10.22
CA PRO A 131 9.41 -15.86 9.49
C PRO A 131 7.92 -15.51 9.62
N PRO A 132 7.12 -15.58 8.54
CA PRO A 132 5.68 -15.44 8.63
C PRO A 132 5.05 -16.48 9.55
N LYS A 133 4.14 -16.02 10.42
CA LYS A 133 3.35 -16.85 11.33
C LYS A 133 1.91 -16.34 11.38
N PRO A 134 1.16 -16.40 10.27
CA PRO A 134 -0.16 -15.80 10.16
C PRO A 134 -1.15 -16.45 11.13
N GLN A 135 -2.02 -15.65 11.76
CA GLN A 135 -3.01 -16.11 12.72
C GLN A 135 -4.46 -15.87 12.25
N SER A 136 -4.65 -15.30 11.07
CA SER A 136 -5.96 -15.06 10.51
C SER A 136 -6.07 -15.60 9.07
N PRO A 137 -7.25 -15.99 8.60
CA PRO A 137 -7.45 -16.46 7.22
C PRO A 137 -6.93 -15.46 6.17
N ARG A 138 -7.11 -14.14 6.42
CA ARG A 138 -6.62 -13.09 5.54
C ARG A 138 -5.09 -13.04 5.49
N ALA A 139 -4.43 -13.20 6.63
CA ALA A 139 -2.96 -13.22 6.68
C ALA A 139 -2.40 -14.50 6.04
N THR A 140 -3.04 -15.66 6.25
CA THR A 140 -2.69 -16.92 5.59
C THR A 140 -2.79 -16.82 4.08
N ALA A 141 -3.90 -16.26 3.55
CA ALA A 141 -4.05 -16.02 2.12
C ALA A 141 -2.96 -15.10 1.55
N ARG A 142 -2.53 -14.09 2.32
CA ARG A 142 -1.43 -13.21 1.90
C ARG A 142 -0.08 -13.94 1.85
N VAL A 143 0.23 -14.79 2.83
CA VAL A 143 1.45 -15.63 2.81
C VAL A 143 1.44 -16.57 1.62
N LEU A 144 0.30 -17.21 1.32
CA LEU A 144 0.14 -18.06 0.15
C LEU A 144 0.42 -17.28 -1.15
N ALA A 145 -0.20 -16.11 -1.30
CA ALA A 145 -0.03 -15.28 -2.49
C ALA A 145 1.41 -14.73 -2.61
N GLU A 146 2.09 -14.33 -1.51
CA GLU A 146 3.52 -13.98 -1.53
C GLU A 146 4.34 -15.14 -2.12
N GLY A 147 4.12 -16.37 -1.63
CA GLY A 147 4.81 -17.56 -2.13
C GLY A 147 4.53 -17.85 -3.60
N GLN A 148 3.27 -17.74 -4.02
CA GLN A 148 2.88 -17.93 -5.43
C GLN A 148 3.57 -16.92 -6.36
N TRP A 149 3.58 -15.63 -5.99
CA TRP A 149 4.23 -14.58 -6.77
C TRP A 149 5.77 -14.76 -6.81
N LEU A 150 6.40 -15.05 -5.69
CA LEU A 150 7.86 -15.31 -5.63
C LEU A 150 8.27 -16.52 -6.46
N ALA A 151 7.41 -17.54 -6.56
CA ALA A 151 7.66 -18.74 -7.37
C ALA A 151 7.50 -18.51 -8.89
N THR A 152 7.00 -17.35 -9.33
CA THR A 152 6.81 -17.09 -10.79
C THR A 152 8.10 -16.93 -11.59
N GLY A 153 9.24 -16.67 -10.93
CA GLY A 153 10.50 -16.30 -11.56
C GLY A 153 10.55 -14.88 -12.13
N LEU A 154 9.49 -14.08 -11.93
CA LEU A 154 9.43 -12.68 -12.33
C LEU A 154 10.28 -11.80 -11.37
N PRO A 155 10.67 -10.57 -11.76
CA PRO A 155 11.41 -9.64 -10.91
C PRO A 155 10.52 -9.08 -9.80
N MET A 156 10.20 -9.93 -8.83
CA MET A 156 9.26 -9.67 -7.75
C MET A 156 9.83 -8.79 -6.63
N HIS A 157 8.98 -7.91 -6.11
CA HIS A 157 9.20 -7.10 -4.92
C HIS A 157 7.95 -7.17 -4.05
N VAL A 158 8.10 -7.62 -2.81
CA VAL A 158 6.98 -7.75 -1.86
C VAL A 158 7.02 -6.58 -0.87
N PHE A 159 5.90 -5.89 -0.72
CA PHE A 159 5.75 -4.79 0.22
C PHE A 159 4.75 -5.16 1.31
N ARG A 160 5.24 -5.43 2.53
CA ARG A 160 4.43 -5.73 3.71
C ARG A 160 4.02 -4.42 4.36
N LEU A 161 2.81 -3.96 4.02
CA LEU A 161 2.27 -2.69 4.48
C LEU A 161 1.72 -2.80 5.90
N ALA A 162 2.05 -1.83 6.74
CA ALA A 162 1.43 -1.63 8.05
C ALA A 162 0.03 -0.99 7.93
N GLY A 163 -0.56 -0.54 9.03
CA GLY A 163 -1.87 0.10 9.02
C GLY A 163 -1.88 1.38 8.18
N ILE A 164 -2.59 1.36 7.05
CA ILE A 164 -2.59 2.45 6.07
C ILE A 164 -3.51 3.57 6.53
N TYR A 165 -3.02 4.82 6.50
CA TYR A 165 -3.82 6.03 6.70
C TYR A 165 -3.45 7.12 5.69
N GLY A 166 -4.26 8.18 5.61
CA GLY A 166 -4.09 9.31 4.70
C GLY A 166 -5.43 9.94 4.34
N PRO A 167 -5.53 10.73 3.26
CA PRO A 167 -6.77 11.37 2.83
C PRO A 167 -7.95 10.39 2.73
N GLY A 168 -9.08 10.71 3.35
CA GLY A 168 -10.26 9.83 3.43
C GLY A 168 -10.10 8.57 4.30
N ARG A 169 -8.94 8.35 4.92
CA ARG A 169 -8.61 7.20 5.78
C ARG A 169 -7.90 7.64 7.04
N GLY A 170 -8.58 8.36 7.90
CA GLY A 170 -8.02 8.84 9.15
C GLY A 170 -9.01 8.69 10.31
N PRO A 171 -8.59 9.03 11.53
CA PRO A 171 -9.45 8.96 12.72
C PRO A 171 -10.44 10.13 12.83
N PHE A 172 -10.23 11.23 12.10
CA PHE A 172 -10.93 12.50 12.32
C PHE A 172 -12.44 12.39 12.13
N GLN A 173 -12.91 11.70 11.08
CA GLN A 173 -14.34 11.55 10.86
C GLN A 173 -15.05 10.88 12.04
N LYS A 174 -14.47 9.79 12.57
CA LYS A 174 -15.04 9.08 13.73
C LYS A 174 -15.02 9.90 15.02
N ILE A 175 -14.09 10.84 15.15
CA ILE A 175 -14.06 11.77 16.27
C ILE A 175 -15.16 12.82 16.11
N ARG A 176 -15.29 13.41 14.92
CA ARG A 176 -16.32 14.43 14.60
C ARG A 176 -17.75 13.90 14.77
N ASP A 177 -18.01 12.65 14.35
CA ASP A 177 -19.34 12.02 14.46
C ASP A 177 -19.58 11.33 15.82
N GLY A 178 -18.62 11.38 16.74
CA GLY A 178 -18.73 10.82 18.09
C GLY A 178 -18.72 9.29 18.15
N SER A 179 -18.43 8.59 17.04
CA SER A 179 -18.38 7.12 17.00
C SER A 179 -17.03 6.55 17.46
N ALA A 180 -16.00 7.39 17.57
CA ALA A 180 -14.68 6.96 18.02
C ALA A 180 -14.70 6.39 19.45
N ARG A 181 -13.96 5.31 19.69
CA ARG A 181 -13.77 4.68 21.01
C ARG A 181 -12.32 4.33 21.21
N GLN A 182 -11.76 4.67 22.37
CA GLN A 182 -10.43 4.21 22.78
C GLN A 182 -10.54 2.78 23.28
N ILE A 183 -10.17 1.83 22.45
CA ILE A 183 -10.15 0.41 22.84
C ILE A 183 -8.85 0.14 23.59
N ILE A 184 -8.95 -0.08 24.88
CA ILE A 184 -7.79 -0.30 25.75
C ILE A 184 -7.51 -1.80 25.84
N LYS A 185 -6.33 -2.20 25.35
CA LYS A 185 -5.78 -3.55 25.53
C LYS A 185 -4.33 -3.41 25.96
N GLN A 186 -3.96 -4.06 27.06
CA GLN A 186 -2.60 -4.01 27.58
C GLN A 186 -1.56 -4.45 26.55
N ASN A 187 -0.45 -3.72 26.44
CA ASN A 187 0.67 -4.00 25.53
C ASN A 187 0.30 -4.01 24.03
N GLN A 188 -0.84 -3.41 23.66
CA GLN A 188 -1.22 -3.32 22.24
C GLN A 188 -0.49 -2.17 21.56
N VAL A 189 0.22 -2.49 20.46
CA VAL A 189 0.83 -1.51 19.58
C VAL A 189 0.52 -1.82 18.12
N PHE A 190 0.38 -0.76 17.31
CA PHE A 190 0.26 -0.86 15.85
C PHE A 190 1.30 0.01 15.17
N SER A 191 1.97 -0.55 14.18
CA SER A 191 2.72 0.22 13.18
C SER A 191 1.76 0.73 12.10
N ARG A 192 2.06 1.92 11.56
CA ARG A 192 1.23 2.59 10.55
C ARG A 192 2.09 3.07 9.39
N THR A 193 1.45 3.47 8.32
CA THR A 193 2.12 4.11 7.18
C THR A 193 1.16 5.07 6.49
N HIS A 194 1.65 6.24 6.13
CA HIS A 194 0.90 7.16 5.30
C HIS A 194 0.91 6.68 3.84
N VAL A 195 -0.18 6.88 3.11
CA VAL A 195 -0.30 6.40 1.72
C VAL A 195 0.73 7.01 0.78
N GLU A 196 1.09 8.29 0.98
CA GLU A 196 2.15 8.95 0.20
C GLU A 196 3.53 8.33 0.42
N ASP A 197 3.84 7.88 1.65
CA ASP A 197 5.08 7.15 1.93
C ASP A 197 5.08 5.77 1.26
N ILE A 198 3.92 5.09 1.17
CA ILE A 198 3.80 3.87 0.38
C ILE A 198 4.13 4.16 -1.09
N ALA A 199 3.53 5.19 -1.68
CA ALA A 199 3.78 5.56 -3.08
C ALA A 199 5.25 5.95 -3.31
N GLN A 200 5.88 6.63 -2.35
CA GLN A 200 7.32 6.96 -2.40
C GLN A 200 8.19 5.71 -2.39
N VAL A 201 7.92 4.74 -1.50
CA VAL A 201 8.65 3.46 -1.42
C VAL A 201 8.51 2.67 -2.72
N LEU A 202 7.28 2.57 -3.26
CA LEU A 202 7.03 1.89 -4.54
C LEU A 202 7.78 2.56 -5.69
N ALA A 203 7.74 3.89 -5.79
CA ALA A 203 8.45 4.65 -6.82
C ALA A 203 9.98 4.48 -6.69
N ALA A 204 10.52 4.47 -5.48
CA ALA A 204 11.95 4.21 -5.24
C ALA A 204 12.36 2.80 -5.67
N SER A 205 11.53 1.79 -5.36
CA SER A 205 11.76 0.41 -5.81
C SER A 205 11.68 0.25 -7.34
N ILE A 206 10.78 0.98 -8.00
CA ILE A 206 10.71 1.04 -9.47
C ILE A 206 11.97 1.67 -10.07
N ALA A 207 12.49 2.72 -9.43
CA ALA A 207 13.69 3.42 -9.92
C ALA A 207 14.98 2.62 -9.72
N ALA A 208 15.06 1.80 -8.67
CA ALA A 208 16.21 0.96 -8.34
C ALA A 208 15.75 -0.48 -8.03
N PRO A 209 15.32 -1.24 -9.05
CA PRO A 209 14.75 -2.56 -8.83
C PRO A 209 15.81 -3.57 -8.35
N CYS A 210 15.46 -4.30 -7.27
CA CYS A 210 16.23 -5.41 -6.74
C CYS A 210 15.30 -6.61 -6.54
N ALA A 211 15.26 -7.51 -7.52
CA ALA A 211 14.33 -8.62 -7.55
C ALA A 211 14.48 -9.57 -6.35
N GLY A 212 13.39 -10.17 -5.92
CA GLY A 212 13.34 -11.09 -4.79
C GLY A 212 13.31 -10.42 -3.41
N GLN A 213 13.27 -9.08 -3.35
CA GLN A 213 13.27 -8.38 -2.08
C GLN A 213 11.88 -8.28 -1.44
N ILE A 214 11.86 -8.38 -0.11
CA ILE A 214 10.73 -8.09 0.74
C ILE A 214 11.05 -6.81 1.52
N TYR A 215 10.08 -5.90 1.63
CA TYR A 215 10.20 -4.63 2.32
C TYR A 215 9.04 -4.44 3.30
N ASN A 216 9.35 -4.13 4.54
CA ASN A 216 8.35 -3.61 5.48
C ASN A 216 8.14 -2.11 5.23
N VAL A 217 6.89 -1.71 5.10
CA VAL A 217 6.52 -0.31 4.86
C VAL A 217 5.70 0.20 6.04
N CYS A 218 6.35 0.97 6.90
CA CYS A 218 5.74 1.63 8.06
C CYS A 218 6.50 2.89 8.43
N ASP A 219 5.89 3.72 9.29
CA ASP A 219 6.54 4.86 9.95
C ASP A 219 7.52 4.40 11.06
N ASP A 220 8.16 5.36 11.72
CA ASP A 220 9.17 5.11 12.76
C ASP A 220 8.57 4.97 14.17
N ASN A 221 7.27 5.23 14.32
CA ASN A 221 6.63 5.34 15.62
C ASN A 221 5.43 4.38 15.81
N PRO A 222 5.69 3.08 16.04
CA PRO A 222 4.63 2.19 16.46
C PRO A 222 4.05 2.64 17.81
N ALA A 223 2.73 2.79 17.89
CA ALA A 223 2.06 3.36 19.05
C ALA A 223 0.76 2.62 19.39
N PRO A 224 0.34 2.67 20.68
CA PRO A 224 -0.99 2.23 21.08
C PRO A 224 -2.08 2.95 20.28
N PRO A 225 -3.14 2.25 19.85
CA PRO A 225 -4.19 2.87 19.03
C PRO A 225 -4.94 4.00 19.75
N GLU A 226 -5.09 3.91 21.07
CA GLU A 226 -5.72 4.95 21.90
C GLU A 226 -4.89 6.24 21.94
N GLU A 227 -3.56 6.18 21.97
CA GLU A 227 -2.69 7.36 21.95
C GLU A 227 -2.85 8.13 20.63
N VAL A 228 -2.91 7.41 19.52
CA VAL A 228 -3.12 8.01 18.20
C VAL A 228 -4.48 8.68 18.08
N LEU A 229 -5.49 8.08 18.69
CA LEU A 229 -6.85 8.61 18.71
C LEU A 229 -6.97 9.85 19.61
N CYS A 230 -6.30 9.85 20.76
CA CYS A 230 -6.21 11.02 21.64
C CYS A 230 -5.49 12.18 20.94
N TYR A 231 -4.35 11.93 20.32
CA TYR A 231 -3.62 12.94 19.56
C TYR A 231 -4.48 13.56 18.44
N ALA A 232 -5.24 12.73 17.72
CA ALA A 232 -6.15 13.22 16.69
C ALA A 232 -7.29 14.09 17.28
N ALA A 233 -7.80 13.74 18.46
CA ALA A 233 -8.79 14.55 19.16
C ALA A 233 -8.21 15.90 19.62
N ASP A 234 -6.98 15.91 20.14
CA ASP A 234 -6.26 17.13 20.52
C ASP A 234 -6.08 18.08 19.32
N LEU A 235 -5.69 17.54 18.16
CA LEU A 235 -5.56 18.31 16.91
C LEU A 235 -6.89 18.97 16.50
N LEU A 236 -8.03 18.32 16.76
CA LEU A 236 -9.37 18.85 16.46
C LEU A 236 -9.89 19.80 17.54
N GLY A 237 -9.21 19.95 18.68
CA GLY A 237 -9.75 20.63 19.87
C GLY A 237 -10.98 19.92 20.44
N ALA A 238 -11.13 18.63 20.19
CA ALA A 238 -12.29 17.83 20.60
C ALA A 238 -12.00 17.03 21.89
N PRO A 239 -13.02 16.69 22.67
CA PRO A 239 -12.86 15.78 23.81
C PRO A 239 -12.30 14.44 23.39
N HIS A 240 -11.46 13.83 24.24
CA HIS A 240 -10.97 12.48 24.00
C HIS A 240 -12.15 11.50 23.95
N PRO A 241 -12.17 10.59 22.97
CA PRO A 241 -13.20 9.56 22.87
C PRO A 241 -13.28 8.70 24.15
N PRO A 242 -14.45 8.16 24.50
CA PRO A 242 -14.60 7.34 25.71
C PRO A 242 -13.77 6.06 25.61
N LYS A 243 -13.20 5.65 26.75
CA LYS A 243 -12.42 4.40 26.90
C LYS A 243 -13.36 3.22 27.02
N ILE A 244 -13.03 2.13 26.34
CA ILE A 244 -13.68 0.83 26.49
C ILE A 244 -12.62 -0.25 26.67
N ASN A 245 -12.89 -1.21 27.54
CA ASN A 245 -11.97 -2.33 27.77
C ASN A 245 -12.16 -3.38 26.68
N PHE A 246 -11.07 -3.79 26.02
CA PHE A 246 -11.08 -4.79 24.93
C PHE A 246 -11.71 -6.13 25.37
N GLU A 247 -11.43 -6.59 26.60
CA GLU A 247 -11.88 -7.90 27.07
C GLU A 247 -13.40 -7.96 27.27
N THR A 248 -14.00 -6.86 27.70
CA THR A 248 -15.43 -6.79 28.04
C THR A 248 -16.30 -6.12 26.97
N ALA A 249 -15.70 -5.38 26.04
CA ALA A 249 -16.45 -4.66 25.01
C ALA A 249 -17.01 -5.60 23.95
N ILE A 250 -18.23 -5.31 23.48
CA ILE A 250 -18.81 -5.94 22.30
C ILE A 250 -18.21 -5.24 21.08
N LEU A 251 -17.29 -5.94 20.40
CA LEU A 251 -16.59 -5.43 19.23
C LEU A 251 -16.89 -6.30 18.00
N PRO A 252 -16.99 -5.70 16.79
CA PRO A 252 -17.06 -6.46 15.55
C PRO A 252 -15.88 -7.43 15.42
N GLU A 253 -16.10 -8.60 14.84
CA GLU A 253 -15.08 -9.64 14.67
C GLU A 253 -13.83 -9.12 13.97
N MET A 254 -14.00 -8.30 12.93
CA MET A 254 -12.90 -7.66 12.22
C MET A 254 -12.04 -6.79 13.16
N VAL A 255 -12.65 -6.03 14.07
CA VAL A 255 -11.91 -5.21 15.05
C VAL A 255 -11.16 -6.11 16.02
N ARG A 256 -11.83 -7.16 16.55
CA ARG A 256 -11.18 -8.14 17.43
C ARG A 256 -9.97 -8.79 16.75
N SER A 257 -10.07 -9.13 15.48
CA SER A 257 -8.96 -9.76 14.75
C SER A 257 -7.72 -8.87 14.63
N PHE A 258 -7.88 -7.54 14.51
CA PHE A 258 -6.75 -6.61 14.53
C PHE A 258 -6.08 -6.54 15.91
N TYR A 259 -6.86 -6.62 16.99
CA TYR A 259 -6.32 -6.61 18.36
C TYR A 259 -5.78 -7.98 18.83
N ALA A 260 -5.98 -9.05 18.04
CA ALA A 260 -5.43 -10.36 18.36
C ALA A 260 -3.88 -10.39 18.26
N GLU A 261 -3.29 -9.48 17.52
CA GLU A 261 -1.86 -9.43 17.25
C GLU A 261 -1.27 -8.11 17.76
N SER A 262 -0.09 -8.16 18.40
CA SER A 262 0.70 -7.00 18.81
C SER A 262 2.15 -7.19 18.38
N LYS A 263 2.69 -6.23 17.62
CA LYS A 263 4.08 -6.22 17.16
C LYS A 263 4.52 -4.83 16.73
N ARG A 264 5.83 -4.59 16.80
CA ARG A 264 6.50 -3.42 16.25
C ARG A 264 7.24 -3.82 14.98
N ILE A 265 7.13 -3.02 13.93
CA ILE A 265 7.70 -3.34 12.62
C ILE A 265 8.93 -2.44 12.38
N ARG A 266 10.07 -3.05 12.02
CA ARG A 266 11.26 -2.33 11.55
C ARG A 266 11.10 -1.97 10.08
N ASN A 267 11.55 -0.75 9.72
CA ASN A 267 11.53 -0.21 8.37
C ASN A 267 12.92 0.19 7.86
N ASP A 268 13.97 -0.28 8.53
CA ASP A 268 15.36 0.11 8.23
C ASP A 268 15.75 -0.21 6.78
N LYS A 269 15.17 -1.28 6.21
CA LYS A 269 15.49 -1.75 4.86
C LYS A 269 15.02 -0.80 3.76
N ILE A 270 13.84 -0.17 3.87
CA ILE A 270 13.41 0.83 2.87
C ILE A 270 14.30 2.06 2.89
N LYS A 271 14.88 2.41 4.04
CA LYS A 271 15.81 3.53 4.18
C LYS A 271 17.18 3.20 3.62
N SER A 272 17.74 2.05 4.00
CA SER A 272 19.11 1.66 3.60
C SER A 272 19.21 1.18 2.17
N ALA A 273 18.25 0.37 1.68
CA ALA A 273 18.30 -0.23 0.35
C ALA A 273 17.66 0.66 -0.74
N LEU A 274 16.62 1.42 -0.41
CA LEU A 274 15.91 2.27 -1.37
C LEU A 274 16.19 3.76 -1.20
N GLY A 275 16.96 4.17 -0.17
CA GLY A 275 17.28 5.57 0.11
C GLY A 275 16.07 6.41 0.52
N VAL A 276 14.97 5.78 0.96
CA VAL A 276 13.73 6.47 1.30
C VAL A 276 13.91 7.29 2.58
N LYS A 277 13.48 8.55 2.52
CA LYS A 277 13.24 9.41 3.69
C LYS A 277 11.75 9.61 3.79
N LEU A 278 11.15 9.10 4.86
CA LEU A 278 9.70 9.19 5.06
C LEU A 278 9.25 10.66 5.10
N LEU A 279 8.17 10.97 4.41
CA LEU A 279 7.49 12.28 4.47
C LEU A 279 6.81 12.44 5.83
N TYR A 280 6.29 11.33 6.34
CA TYR A 280 5.58 11.26 7.62
C TYR A 280 6.22 10.21 8.52
N PRO A 281 7.38 10.53 9.15
CA PRO A 281 8.13 9.55 9.95
C PRO A 281 7.41 9.14 11.23
N THR A 282 6.37 9.86 11.64
CA THR A 282 5.53 9.55 12.80
C THR A 282 4.06 9.81 12.49
N TYR A 283 3.15 9.13 13.20
CA TYR A 283 1.72 9.39 13.08
C TYR A 283 1.34 10.83 13.42
N GLN A 284 2.10 11.50 14.33
CA GLN A 284 1.88 12.91 14.66
C GLN A 284 2.11 13.81 13.44
N ALA A 285 3.22 13.60 12.74
CA ALA A 285 3.52 14.35 11.51
C ALA A 285 2.44 14.12 10.44
N GLY A 286 2.06 12.85 10.22
CA GLY A 286 1.06 12.48 9.23
C GLY A 286 -0.33 13.02 9.54
N LEU A 287 -0.81 12.89 10.79
CA LEU A 287 -2.13 13.40 11.18
C LEU A 287 -2.19 14.94 11.16
N THR A 288 -1.10 15.60 11.57
CA THR A 288 -1.03 17.07 11.47
C THR A 288 -1.13 17.54 10.02
N ALA A 289 -0.42 16.89 9.10
CA ALA A 289 -0.47 17.20 7.68
C ALA A 289 -1.87 16.90 7.09
N LEU A 290 -2.45 15.75 7.46
CA LEU A 290 -3.78 15.33 7.01
C LEU A 290 -4.86 16.34 7.41
N LEU A 291 -4.85 16.81 8.66
CA LEU A 291 -5.81 17.81 9.11
C LEU A 291 -5.65 19.14 8.36
N LYS A 292 -4.41 19.58 8.07
CA LYS A 292 -4.15 20.78 7.28
C LYS A 292 -4.74 20.66 5.87
N SER A 293 -4.60 19.50 5.23
CA SER A 293 -5.13 19.28 3.87
C SER A 293 -6.67 19.27 3.84
N GLU A 294 -7.32 18.72 4.87
CA GLU A 294 -8.79 18.75 5.00
C GLU A 294 -9.35 20.17 5.20
N GLY A 295 -8.58 21.08 5.80
CA GLY A 295 -8.99 22.49 6.01
C GLY A 295 -8.78 23.39 4.79
N GLN A 296 -8.12 22.89 3.73
CA GLN A 296 -7.86 23.62 2.48
C GLN A 296 -8.79 23.17 1.34
N SER A 297 -9.60 22.15 1.57
CA SER A 297 -10.60 21.60 0.65
C SER A 297 -12.00 22.14 0.96
#